data_107fc856e125246db8e6021c85e60950
#
_entry.id   107fc856e125246db8e6021c85e60950
#
_cell.length_a   1.000
_cell.length_b   1.000
_cell.length_c   1.000
_cell.angle_alpha   90.00
_cell.angle_beta   90.00
_cell.angle_gamma   90.00
#
_symmetry.space_group_name_H-M   'P 1'
#
loop_
_entity.id
_entity.type
_entity.pdbx_description
1 polymer ?
#
loop_
_entity_poly.entity_id
_entity_poly.type
_entity_poly.pdbx_seq_one_letter_code
_entity_poly.pdbx_strand_id
1 'polypeptide(L)'
;MAKLGGEIATVLADGRELRVRDARARDARALARLLDAIAAEPQVTLLMMPGQFGAGVWRRRISDAVADPRCLQLAAELDGELVGSLALRPDPHPCAGHVASVGMSVGELWRGLGVGGALLEASATWAAAHAVSRLALGVFPENRRAIGFYERHGFVREGLRRAQYDRAGRYHDEVLMARFLTPVS
;
A
#
# COMPACT_ATOMS: atom_id res chain seq x y z
N MET A 1 5.54 6.04 -19.24
CA MET A 1 4.67 7.20 -18.94
C MET A 1 4.28 7.16 -17.48
N ALA A 2 4.19 8.30 -16.79
CA ALA A 2 3.74 8.36 -15.41
C ALA A 2 2.27 7.96 -15.33
N LYS A 3 1.93 7.05 -14.42
CA LYS A 3 0.58 6.48 -14.32
C LYS A 3 -0.36 7.34 -13.51
N LEU A 4 0.16 8.02 -12.48
CA LEU A 4 -0.60 8.98 -11.68
C LEU A 4 -0.94 10.27 -12.47
N GLY A 5 -0.32 10.46 -13.65
CA GLY A 5 -0.51 11.68 -14.45
C GLY A 5 0.24 12.90 -13.95
N GLY A 6 1.00 12.76 -12.87
CA GLY A 6 1.79 13.83 -12.26
C GLY A 6 2.21 13.50 -10.83
N GLU A 7 2.71 14.52 -10.16
CA GLU A 7 3.05 14.50 -8.74
C GLU A 7 1.96 15.25 -7.97
N ILE A 8 1.51 14.70 -6.85
CA ILE A 8 0.52 15.34 -5.98
C ILE A 8 1.27 15.86 -4.76
N ALA A 9 1.24 17.17 -4.55
CA ALA A 9 1.73 17.80 -3.33
C ALA A 9 0.57 18.02 -2.35
N THR A 10 0.79 17.73 -1.08
CA THR A 10 -0.17 17.98 0.00
C THR A 10 0.58 18.38 1.28
N VAL A 11 -0.09 19.19 2.10
CA VAL A 11 0.47 19.62 3.37
C VAL A 11 0.03 18.64 4.47
N LEU A 12 1.00 18.11 5.20
CA LEU A 12 0.77 17.22 6.33
C LEU A 12 0.26 17.99 7.58
N ALA A 13 -0.19 17.26 8.59
CA ALA A 13 -0.69 17.83 9.83
C ALA A 13 0.36 18.68 10.61
N ASP A 14 1.63 18.43 10.36
CA ASP A 14 2.76 19.18 10.95
C ASP A 14 3.27 20.33 10.07
N GLY A 15 2.58 20.63 8.97
CA GLY A 15 2.89 21.75 8.06
C GLY A 15 3.91 21.42 6.98
N ARG A 16 4.51 20.22 6.93
CA ARG A 16 5.48 19.83 5.90
C ARG A 16 4.77 19.44 4.60
N GLU A 17 5.44 19.68 3.47
CA GLU A 17 4.95 19.30 2.15
C GLU A 17 5.31 17.85 1.83
N LEU A 18 4.29 17.00 1.67
CA LEU A 18 4.42 15.62 1.18
C LEU A 18 4.22 15.59 -0.33
N ARG A 19 5.06 14.85 -1.02
CA ARG A 19 4.92 14.56 -2.45
C ARG A 19 4.57 13.11 -2.67
N VAL A 20 3.43 12.85 -3.31
CA VAL A 20 3.02 11.51 -3.74
C VAL A 20 3.20 11.43 -5.25
N ARG A 21 3.97 10.46 -5.70
CA ARG A 21 4.33 10.27 -7.11
C ARG A 21 4.44 8.78 -7.48
N ASP A 22 4.51 8.52 -8.78
CA ASP A 22 4.89 7.18 -9.24
C ASP A 22 6.28 6.80 -8.71
N ALA A 23 6.39 5.55 -8.23
CA ALA A 23 7.69 5.00 -7.84
C ALA A 23 8.58 4.78 -9.08
N ARG A 24 9.86 4.99 -8.91
CA ARG A 24 10.88 4.85 -9.95
C ARG A 24 11.88 3.77 -9.55
N ALA A 25 12.53 3.16 -10.51
CA ALA A 25 13.53 2.11 -10.26
C ALA A 25 14.64 2.54 -9.27
N ARG A 26 14.98 3.84 -9.23
CA ARG A 26 15.92 4.43 -8.27
C ARG A 26 15.44 4.38 -6.82
N ASP A 27 14.13 4.31 -6.58
CA ASP A 27 13.54 4.27 -5.24
C ASP A 27 13.71 2.90 -4.57
N ALA A 28 14.10 1.88 -5.32
CA ALA A 28 14.19 0.50 -4.86
C ALA A 28 15.03 0.29 -3.60
N ARG A 29 16.14 1.03 -3.46
CA ARG A 29 16.99 0.96 -2.26
C ARG A 29 16.32 1.60 -1.04
N ALA A 30 15.67 2.75 -1.23
CA ALA A 30 14.95 3.45 -0.17
C ALA A 30 13.73 2.64 0.26
N LEU A 31 12.98 2.07 -0.69
CA LEU A 31 11.83 1.20 -0.41
C LEU A 31 12.25 -0.07 0.35
N ALA A 32 13.36 -0.72 -0.05
CA ALA A 32 13.87 -1.89 0.68
C ALA A 32 14.16 -1.53 2.14
N ARG A 33 14.90 -0.44 2.40
CA ARG A 33 15.21 0.01 3.76
C ARG A 33 13.96 0.35 4.57
N LEU A 34 12.99 1.06 3.98
CA LEU A 34 11.73 1.39 4.63
C LEU A 34 10.98 0.14 5.07
N LEU A 35 10.84 -0.83 4.17
CA LEU A 35 10.09 -2.06 4.45
C LEU A 35 10.83 -2.98 5.42
N ASP A 36 12.15 -3.04 5.35
CA ASP A 36 12.97 -3.78 6.33
C ASP A 36 12.84 -3.19 7.73
N ALA A 37 12.84 -1.86 7.86
CA ALA A 37 12.62 -1.18 9.13
C ALA A 37 11.23 -1.50 9.71
N ILE A 38 10.17 -1.46 8.88
CA ILE A 38 8.80 -1.80 9.30
C ILE A 38 8.70 -3.30 9.66
N ALA A 39 9.35 -4.18 8.90
CA ALA A 39 9.34 -5.62 9.18
C ALA A 39 10.07 -5.99 10.48
N ALA A 40 11.00 -5.14 10.92
CA ALA A 40 11.74 -5.29 12.18
C ALA A 40 10.98 -4.74 13.41
N GLU A 41 9.84 -4.07 13.21
CA GLU A 41 9.03 -3.57 14.33
C GLU A 41 8.57 -4.74 15.23
N PRO A 42 8.45 -4.52 16.55
CA PRO A 42 8.01 -5.56 17.49
C PRO A 42 6.62 -6.11 17.17
N GLN A 43 5.73 -5.26 16.65
CA GLN A 43 4.41 -5.70 16.19
C GLN A 43 4.50 -6.20 14.74
N VAL A 44 3.95 -7.38 14.51
CA VAL A 44 3.87 -7.95 13.16
C VAL A 44 2.86 -7.13 12.35
N THR A 45 3.36 -6.29 11.45
CA THR A 45 2.54 -5.44 10.57
C THR A 45 2.70 -5.80 9.09
N LEU A 46 3.78 -6.51 8.74
CA LEU A 46 4.06 -6.99 7.39
C LEU A 46 4.27 -8.51 7.37
N LEU A 47 3.89 -9.13 6.25
CA LEU A 47 4.14 -10.56 6.00
C LEU A 47 5.61 -10.87 5.75
N MET A 48 6.40 -9.91 5.28
CA MET A 48 7.82 -10.11 5.01
C MET A 48 8.67 -10.10 6.28
N MET A 49 9.77 -10.84 6.24
CA MET A 49 10.82 -10.77 7.26
C MET A 49 11.85 -9.68 6.90
N PRO A 50 12.53 -9.07 7.89
CA PRO A 50 13.62 -8.14 7.62
C PRO A 50 14.69 -8.80 6.75
N GLY A 51 15.18 -8.07 5.74
CA GLY A 51 16.20 -8.56 4.81
C GLY A 51 15.72 -9.58 3.76
N GLN A 52 14.45 -9.96 3.77
CA GLN A 52 13.91 -10.97 2.85
C GLN A 52 13.98 -10.53 1.38
N PHE A 53 13.79 -9.24 1.11
CA PHE A 53 13.75 -8.70 -0.25
C PHE A 53 14.71 -7.52 -0.40
N GLY A 54 15.85 -7.77 -1.02
CA GLY A 54 16.82 -6.71 -1.32
C GLY A 54 16.35 -5.75 -2.44
N ALA A 55 17.12 -4.67 -2.62
CA ALA A 55 16.82 -3.62 -3.61
C ALA A 55 16.65 -4.14 -5.05
N GLY A 56 17.31 -5.22 -5.43
CA GLY A 56 17.16 -5.84 -6.75
C GLY A 56 15.75 -6.37 -7.00
N VAL A 57 15.14 -7.00 -5.99
CA VAL A 57 13.76 -7.49 -6.06
C VAL A 57 12.78 -6.32 -6.17
N TRP A 58 12.96 -5.27 -5.36
CA TRP A 58 12.11 -4.09 -5.40
C TRP A 58 12.23 -3.33 -6.71
N ARG A 59 13.44 -3.23 -7.29
CA ARG A 59 13.64 -2.64 -8.61
C ARG A 59 12.82 -3.37 -9.67
N ARG A 60 12.86 -4.72 -9.67
CA ARG A 60 12.08 -5.53 -10.61
C ARG A 60 10.57 -5.30 -10.40
N ARG A 61 10.09 -5.39 -9.15
CA ARG A 61 8.66 -5.16 -8.83
C ARG A 61 8.16 -3.78 -9.27
N ILE A 62 8.97 -2.73 -9.11
CA ILE A 62 8.65 -1.38 -9.58
C ILE A 62 8.61 -1.37 -11.11
N SER A 63 9.61 -1.97 -11.79
CA SER A 63 9.66 -2.03 -13.26
C SER A 63 8.48 -2.79 -13.84
N ASP A 64 8.11 -3.94 -13.23
CA ASP A 64 6.96 -4.74 -13.65
C ASP A 64 5.65 -3.94 -13.47
N ALA A 65 5.52 -3.23 -12.34
CA ALA A 65 4.37 -2.36 -12.11
C ALA A 65 4.28 -1.21 -13.11
N VAL A 66 5.42 -0.65 -13.53
CA VAL A 66 5.47 0.40 -14.57
C VAL A 66 5.07 -0.18 -15.92
N ALA A 67 5.46 -1.41 -16.24
CA ALA A 67 5.16 -2.07 -17.51
C ALA A 67 3.67 -2.47 -17.64
N ASP A 68 3.00 -2.89 -16.56
CA ASP A 68 1.57 -3.27 -16.58
C ASP A 68 0.67 -2.04 -16.32
N PRO A 69 -0.16 -1.62 -17.30
CA PRO A 69 -1.06 -0.47 -17.12
C PRO A 69 -2.13 -0.66 -16.03
N ARG A 70 -2.37 -1.89 -15.58
CA ARG A 70 -3.34 -2.21 -14.51
C ARG A 70 -2.73 -2.14 -13.11
N CYS A 71 -1.41 -1.94 -13.00
CA CYS A 71 -0.71 -1.83 -11.73
C CYS A 71 -0.39 -0.37 -11.40
N LEU A 72 -0.42 -0.02 -10.14
CA LEU A 72 0.08 1.26 -9.62
C LEU A 72 1.15 0.99 -8.57
N GLN A 73 2.21 1.81 -8.55
CA GLN A 73 3.20 1.79 -7.49
C GLN A 73 3.55 3.23 -7.14
N LEU A 74 3.16 3.68 -5.96
CA LEU A 74 3.39 5.04 -5.47
C LEU A 74 4.52 5.08 -4.45
N ALA A 75 5.22 6.21 -4.43
CA ALA A 75 6.16 6.63 -3.42
C ALA A 75 5.66 7.92 -2.78
N ALA A 76 5.67 7.98 -1.45
CA ALA A 76 5.48 9.19 -0.69
C ALA A 76 6.85 9.71 -0.25
N GLU A 77 7.17 10.94 -0.65
CA GLU A 77 8.46 11.58 -0.41
C GLU A 77 8.26 12.84 0.43
N LEU A 78 9.07 12.97 1.48
CA LEU A 78 9.09 14.10 2.39
C LEU A 78 10.55 14.53 2.55
N ASP A 79 10.87 15.78 2.27
CA ASP A 79 12.24 16.33 2.37
C ASP A 79 13.30 15.50 1.63
N GLY A 80 12.92 14.89 0.49
CA GLY A 80 13.79 14.02 -0.32
C GLY A 80 13.91 12.58 0.22
N GLU A 81 13.24 12.24 1.31
CA GLU A 81 13.23 10.89 1.89
C GLU A 81 11.94 10.15 1.51
N LEU A 82 12.05 8.85 1.18
CA LEU A 82 10.92 7.98 0.95
C LEU A 82 10.36 7.52 2.30
N VAL A 83 9.17 8.04 2.66
CA VAL A 83 8.53 7.85 3.96
C VAL A 83 7.35 6.88 3.91
N GLY A 84 6.85 6.57 2.71
CA GLY A 84 5.75 5.65 2.50
C GLY A 84 5.68 5.13 1.07
N SER A 85 4.92 4.08 0.88
CA SER A 85 4.66 3.50 -0.44
C SER A 85 3.29 2.82 -0.47
N LEU A 86 2.65 2.84 -1.65
CA LEU A 86 1.41 2.11 -1.90
C LEU A 86 1.51 1.40 -3.24
N ALA A 87 1.01 0.17 -3.29
CA ALA A 87 0.87 -0.61 -4.51
C ALA A 87 -0.59 -1.00 -4.72
N LEU A 88 -1.07 -0.87 -5.96
CA LEU A 88 -2.26 -1.55 -6.44
C LEU A 88 -1.84 -2.65 -7.40
N ARG A 89 -2.40 -3.83 -7.21
CA ARG A 89 -2.21 -4.98 -8.10
C ARG A 89 -3.58 -5.52 -8.50
N PRO A 90 -3.83 -5.75 -9.80
CA PRO A 90 -5.08 -6.31 -10.25
C PRO A 90 -5.28 -7.72 -9.68
N ASP A 91 -6.52 -8.11 -9.45
CA ASP A 91 -6.84 -9.50 -9.19
C ASP A 91 -6.47 -10.34 -10.42
N PRO A 92 -5.84 -11.52 -10.26
CA PRO A 92 -5.43 -12.36 -11.39
C PRO A 92 -6.61 -13.03 -12.11
N HIS A 93 -7.79 -13.09 -11.48
CA HIS A 93 -8.95 -13.77 -12.08
C HIS A 93 -9.57 -12.91 -13.19
N PRO A 94 -9.85 -13.46 -14.40
CA PRO A 94 -10.37 -12.67 -15.51
C PRO A 94 -11.69 -11.95 -15.22
N CYS A 95 -12.56 -12.53 -14.40
CA CYS A 95 -13.84 -11.91 -14.01
C CYS A 95 -13.70 -10.86 -12.88
N ALA A 96 -12.52 -10.68 -12.32
CA ALA A 96 -12.23 -9.73 -11.23
C ALA A 96 -11.37 -8.54 -11.70
N GLY A 97 -11.40 -8.19 -12.98
CA GLY A 97 -10.60 -7.08 -13.52
C GLY A 97 -10.90 -5.71 -12.91
N HIS A 98 -12.07 -5.57 -12.27
CA HIS A 98 -12.48 -4.38 -11.53
C HIS A 98 -11.95 -4.31 -10.08
N VAL A 99 -11.22 -5.34 -9.63
CA VAL A 99 -10.69 -5.47 -8.26
C VAL A 99 -9.18 -5.24 -8.28
N ALA A 100 -8.70 -4.45 -7.33
CA ALA A 100 -7.26 -4.32 -7.06
C ALA A 100 -6.93 -4.56 -5.59
N SER A 101 -5.88 -5.32 -5.35
CA SER A 101 -5.30 -5.51 -4.02
C SER A 101 -4.44 -4.31 -3.64
N VAL A 102 -4.62 -3.80 -2.42
CA VAL A 102 -3.86 -2.69 -1.84
C VAL A 102 -2.76 -3.23 -0.93
N GLY A 103 -1.52 -2.87 -1.21
CA GLY A 103 -0.41 -3.01 -0.28
C GLY A 103 0.12 -1.62 0.08
N MET A 104 0.09 -1.23 1.36
CA MET A 104 0.54 0.09 1.80
C MET A 104 1.46 -0.02 3.01
N SER A 105 2.49 0.82 3.02
CA SER A 105 3.44 0.91 4.12
C SER A 105 3.80 2.37 4.38
N VAL A 106 3.86 2.76 5.65
CA VAL A 106 4.30 4.09 6.11
C VAL A 106 5.26 3.87 7.27
N GLY A 107 6.43 4.49 7.20
CA GLY A 107 7.44 4.42 8.23
C GLY A 107 6.93 4.95 9.57
N GLU A 108 7.39 4.35 10.68
CA GLU A 108 6.86 4.58 12.03
C GLU A 108 6.79 6.06 12.39
N LEU A 109 7.85 6.82 12.14
CA LEU A 109 7.98 8.25 12.46
C LEU A 109 6.99 9.15 11.71
N TRP A 110 6.44 8.68 10.59
CA TRP A 110 5.53 9.45 9.72
C TRP A 110 4.08 8.99 9.78
N ARG A 111 3.77 8.04 10.66
CA ARG A 111 2.39 7.60 10.91
C ARG A 111 1.62 8.66 11.70
N GLY A 112 0.34 8.82 11.37
CA GLY A 112 -0.53 9.80 12.04
C GLY A 112 -0.44 11.21 11.48
N LEU A 113 0.49 11.49 10.56
CA LEU A 113 0.70 12.81 9.95
C LEU A 113 -0.13 13.03 8.67
N GLY A 114 -0.80 12.00 8.13
CA GLY A 114 -1.60 12.10 6.90
C GLY A 114 -1.00 11.37 5.70
N VAL A 115 0.25 10.87 5.78
CA VAL A 115 0.94 10.19 4.67
C VAL A 115 0.12 9.04 4.06
N GLY A 116 -0.43 8.16 4.92
CA GLY A 116 -1.24 7.04 4.46
C GLY A 116 -2.52 7.48 3.76
N GLY A 117 -3.18 8.54 4.26
CA GLY A 117 -4.37 9.12 3.65
C GLY A 117 -4.07 9.66 2.25
N ALA A 118 -3.00 10.43 2.10
CA ALA A 118 -2.58 10.97 0.80
C ALA A 118 -2.28 9.87 -0.23
N LEU A 119 -1.57 8.82 0.17
CA LEU A 119 -1.31 7.66 -0.68
C LEU A 119 -2.61 6.96 -1.11
N LEU A 120 -3.52 6.76 -0.17
CA LEU A 120 -4.77 6.04 -0.42
C LEU A 120 -5.69 6.83 -1.35
N GLU A 121 -5.85 8.14 -1.16
CA GLU A 121 -6.69 8.98 -2.02
C GLU A 121 -6.09 9.12 -3.43
N ALA A 122 -4.77 9.27 -3.55
CA ALA A 122 -4.10 9.24 -4.85
C ALA A 122 -4.35 7.92 -5.59
N SER A 123 -4.31 6.80 -4.86
CA SER A 123 -4.58 5.47 -5.43
C SER A 123 -6.04 5.28 -5.82
N ALA A 124 -7.00 5.80 -5.05
CA ALA A 124 -8.42 5.73 -5.34
C ALA A 124 -8.78 6.55 -6.58
N THR A 125 -8.21 7.76 -6.73
CA THR A 125 -8.36 8.59 -7.92
C THR A 125 -7.85 7.87 -9.17
N TRP A 126 -6.65 7.26 -9.07
CA TRP A 126 -6.10 6.47 -10.17
C TRP A 126 -7.00 5.27 -10.50
N ALA A 127 -7.45 4.53 -9.49
CA ALA A 127 -8.28 3.34 -9.64
C ALA A 127 -9.58 3.65 -10.39
N ALA A 128 -10.27 4.73 -10.02
CA ALA A 128 -11.50 5.19 -10.69
C ALA A 128 -11.27 5.49 -12.19
N ALA A 129 -10.11 6.08 -12.54
CA ALA A 129 -9.73 6.35 -13.93
C ALA A 129 -9.32 5.10 -14.73
N HIS A 130 -9.09 3.95 -14.06
CA HIS A 130 -8.62 2.70 -14.67
C HIS A 130 -9.61 1.54 -14.53
N ALA A 131 -10.90 1.84 -14.43
CA ALA A 131 -12.00 0.87 -14.32
C ALA A 131 -11.86 -0.09 -13.10
N VAL A 132 -11.12 0.30 -12.06
CA VAL A 132 -11.06 -0.39 -10.78
C VAL A 132 -12.14 0.22 -9.88
N SER A 133 -13.14 -0.57 -9.53
CA SER A 133 -14.26 -0.12 -8.69
C SER A 133 -14.19 -0.67 -7.27
N ARG A 134 -13.27 -1.62 -6.99
CA ARG A 134 -13.11 -2.26 -5.68
C ARG A 134 -11.64 -2.35 -5.30
N LEU A 135 -11.30 -1.77 -4.16
CA LEU A 135 -10.00 -1.91 -3.50
C LEU A 135 -10.13 -2.93 -2.37
N ALA A 136 -9.30 -3.95 -2.35
CA ALA A 136 -9.30 -5.01 -1.36
C ALA A 136 -7.94 -5.12 -0.66
N LEU A 137 -7.94 -5.52 0.61
CA LEU A 137 -6.71 -5.75 1.36
C LEU A 137 -6.91 -6.80 2.46
N GLY A 138 -5.79 -7.35 2.92
CA GLY A 138 -5.70 -8.14 4.12
C GLY A 138 -4.87 -7.44 5.19
N VAL A 139 -5.25 -7.58 6.44
CA VAL A 139 -4.55 -6.99 7.58
C VAL A 139 -4.57 -7.93 8.77
N PHE A 140 -3.48 -8.01 9.53
CA PHE A 140 -3.44 -8.80 10.76
C PHE A 140 -4.43 -8.25 11.80
N PRO A 141 -5.22 -9.10 12.50
CA PRO A 141 -6.18 -8.66 13.51
C PRO A 141 -5.57 -7.82 14.63
N GLU A 142 -4.30 -8.08 14.94
CA GLU A 142 -3.53 -7.36 15.96
C GLU A 142 -3.18 -5.93 15.53
N ASN A 143 -3.14 -5.66 14.23
CA ASN A 143 -2.87 -4.33 13.69
C ASN A 143 -4.12 -3.43 13.73
N ARG A 144 -4.64 -3.21 14.95
CA ARG A 144 -5.86 -2.42 15.19
C ARG A 144 -5.74 -0.99 14.64
N ARG A 145 -4.51 -0.44 14.61
CA ARG A 145 -4.25 0.89 14.05
C ARG A 145 -4.55 0.93 12.56
N ALA A 146 -4.05 -0.06 11.80
CA ALA A 146 -4.31 -0.13 10.36
C ALA A 146 -5.79 -0.39 10.08
N ILE A 147 -6.43 -1.30 10.83
CA ILE A 147 -7.86 -1.58 10.69
C ILE A 147 -8.67 -0.29 10.88
N GLY A 148 -8.48 0.43 11.99
CA GLY A 148 -9.19 1.69 12.25
C GLY A 148 -8.85 2.79 11.24
N PHE A 149 -7.62 2.80 10.69
CA PHE A 149 -7.27 3.70 9.59
C PHE A 149 -8.09 3.37 8.34
N TYR A 150 -8.15 2.11 7.91
CA TYR A 150 -8.91 1.72 6.72
C TYR A 150 -10.41 1.94 6.89
N GLU A 151 -10.98 1.66 8.07
CA GLU A 151 -12.39 1.93 8.38
C GLU A 151 -12.73 3.41 8.21
N ARG A 152 -11.88 4.33 8.70
CA ARG A 152 -12.07 5.79 8.51
C ARG A 152 -11.97 6.23 7.05
N HIS A 153 -11.31 5.42 6.20
CA HIS A 153 -11.21 5.68 4.76
C HIS A 153 -12.19 4.86 3.92
N GLY A 154 -13.29 4.40 4.54
CA GLY A 154 -14.41 3.77 3.84
C GLY A 154 -14.22 2.29 3.50
N PHE A 155 -13.21 1.63 4.07
CA PHE A 155 -13.13 0.18 3.98
C PHE A 155 -14.06 -0.46 5.00
N VAL A 156 -14.72 -1.54 4.59
CA VAL A 156 -15.54 -2.39 5.45
C VAL A 156 -14.89 -3.76 5.61
N ARG A 157 -15.09 -4.41 6.75
CA ARG A 157 -14.64 -5.78 6.96
C ARG A 157 -15.57 -6.74 6.20
N GLU A 158 -14.98 -7.68 5.48
CA GLU A 158 -15.72 -8.70 4.72
C GLU A 158 -15.58 -10.10 5.33
N GLY A 159 -14.55 -10.34 6.13
CA GLY A 159 -14.35 -11.66 6.73
C GLY A 159 -13.02 -11.81 7.46
N LEU A 160 -12.81 -13.04 7.95
CA LEU A 160 -11.59 -13.46 8.63
C LEU A 160 -11.12 -14.79 8.04
N ARG A 161 -9.87 -14.82 7.57
CA ARG A 161 -9.17 -16.05 7.23
C ARG A 161 -8.39 -16.50 8.45
N ARG A 162 -8.71 -17.67 9.00
CA ARG A 162 -8.01 -18.23 10.15
C ARG A 162 -6.73 -18.94 9.71
N ALA A 163 -5.68 -18.80 10.52
CA ALA A 163 -4.38 -19.44 10.29
C ALA A 163 -3.86 -19.26 8.84
N GLN A 164 -4.11 -18.08 8.27
CA GLN A 164 -3.82 -17.78 6.86
C GLN A 164 -2.31 -17.79 6.58
N TYR A 165 -1.52 -17.33 7.54
CA TYR A 165 -0.07 -17.22 7.37
C TYR A 165 0.67 -17.93 8.49
N ASP A 166 1.75 -18.64 8.12
CA ASP A 166 2.76 -19.11 9.06
C ASP A 166 3.96 -18.16 9.02
N ARG A 167 4.24 -17.52 10.14
CA ARG A 167 5.43 -16.68 10.29
C ARG A 167 6.28 -17.23 11.43
N ALA A 168 7.38 -17.86 11.06
CA ALA A 168 8.32 -18.50 11.98
C ALA A 168 7.65 -19.50 12.95
N GLY A 169 6.76 -20.36 12.45
CA GLY A 169 6.05 -21.38 13.23
C GLY A 169 4.86 -20.85 14.03
N ARG A 170 4.49 -19.60 13.85
CA ARG A 170 3.29 -19.00 14.44
C ARG A 170 2.27 -18.67 13.37
N TYR A 171 1.07 -19.23 13.52
CA TYR A 171 -0.05 -18.93 12.62
C TYR A 171 -0.68 -17.57 12.95
N HIS A 172 -1.00 -16.84 11.89
CA HIS A 172 -1.67 -15.55 11.95
C HIS A 172 -2.93 -15.56 11.11
N ASP A 173 -3.98 -14.99 11.67
CA ASP A 173 -5.24 -14.74 10.96
C ASP A 173 -5.09 -13.50 10.05
N GLU A 174 -6.03 -13.35 9.10
CA GLU A 174 -6.12 -12.20 8.22
C GLU A 174 -7.55 -11.66 8.21
N VAL A 175 -7.73 -10.40 8.59
CA VAL A 175 -8.97 -9.66 8.38
C VAL A 175 -9.01 -9.19 6.94
N LEU A 176 -10.04 -9.55 6.20
CA LEU A 176 -10.29 -9.07 4.84
C LEU A 176 -11.10 -7.77 4.91
N MET A 177 -10.66 -6.77 4.16
CA MET A 177 -11.35 -5.49 4.07
C MET A 177 -11.45 -5.03 2.61
N ALA A 178 -12.53 -4.34 2.26
CA ALA A 178 -12.68 -3.73 0.94
C ALA A 178 -13.34 -2.35 1.02
N ARG A 179 -12.99 -1.51 0.03
CA ARG A 179 -13.64 -0.22 -0.25
C ARG A 179 -14.19 -0.25 -1.67
N PHE A 180 -15.46 0.05 -1.83
CA PHE A 180 -16.09 0.25 -3.13
C PHE A 180 -15.97 1.73 -3.52
N LEU A 181 -15.44 2.00 -4.71
CA LEU A 181 -15.25 3.35 -5.25
C LEU A 181 -16.49 3.85 -5.98
N THR A 182 -17.36 2.93 -6.40
CA THR A 182 -18.68 3.19 -6.98
C THR A 182 -19.71 2.34 -6.24
N PRO A 183 -20.96 2.81 -6.12
CA PRO A 183 -22.01 1.99 -5.53
C PRO A 183 -22.13 0.63 -6.23
N VAL A 184 -22.22 -0.44 -5.46
CA VAL A 184 -22.56 -1.76 -5.98
C VAL A 184 -24.08 -1.82 -6.06
N SER A 185 -24.59 -1.96 -7.29
CA SER A 185 -26.02 -2.15 -7.57
C SER A 185 -26.46 -3.57 -7.23
#